data_0bb2f9cdfef4bfb2fc27e675a8e8b787
#
_entry.id   0bb2f9cdfef4bfb2fc27e675a8e8b787
#
_cell.length_a   1.000
_cell.length_b   1.000
_cell.length_c   1.000
_cell.angle_alpha   90.00
_cell.angle_beta   90.00
_cell.angle_gamma   90.00
#
_symmetry.space_group_name_H-M   'P 1'
#
loop_
_entity.id
_entity.type
_entity.pdbx_description
1 polymer ?
#
loop_
_entity_poly.entity_id
_entity_poly.type
_entity_poly.pdbx_seq_one_letter_code
_entity_poly.pdbx_strand_id
1 'polypeptide(L)'
;MKVIRSNEGKIQEGTTFTNKTTLNRLMPAQRDGGLSLSLVTFEDGALTHWHAHPGEQVLYILEGEGRIGNGKEEIHVSAGDVVYTAPGEKHWHGAAPGGSMTHISITNIGSPTWSDEAPE
;
A
#
# COMPACT_ATOMS: atom_id res chain seq x y z
N MET A 1 7.27 -7.60 -24.09
CA MET A 1 7.91 -7.86 -22.78
C MET A 1 8.72 -6.64 -22.38
N LYS A 2 8.70 -6.28 -21.10
CA LYS A 2 9.35 -5.06 -20.61
C LYS A 2 9.99 -5.36 -19.25
N VAL A 3 11.19 -4.85 -19.03
CA VAL A 3 11.88 -4.95 -17.73
C VAL A 3 12.07 -3.55 -17.18
N ILE A 4 11.66 -3.36 -15.95
CA ILE A 4 11.88 -2.11 -15.20
C ILE A 4 12.91 -2.43 -14.13
N ARG A 5 14.02 -1.70 -14.12
CA ARG A 5 15.11 -1.93 -13.17
C ARG A 5 14.81 -1.27 -11.83
N SER A 6 15.43 -1.76 -10.77
CA SER A 6 15.18 -1.31 -9.41
C SER A 6 15.42 0.17 -9.18
N ASN A 7 16.27 0.79 -10.00
CA ASN A 7 16.61 2.22 -9.89
C ASN A 7 15.81 3.13 -10.82
N GLU A 8 14.82 2.58 -11.53
CA GLU A 8 14.00 3.35 -12.47
C GLU A 8 12.70 3.87 -11.84
N GLY A 9 12.40 3.44 -10.61
CA GLY A 9 11.20 3.87 -9.93
C GLY A 9 11.22 5.35 -9.57
N LYS A 10 10.03 5.92 -9.43
CA LYS A 10 9.85 7.29 -8.98
C LYS A 10 9.60 7.28 -7.47
N ILE A 11 10.56 7.80 -6.71
CA ILE A 11 10.50 7.82 -5.25
C ILE A 11 9.93 9.15 -4.77
N GLN A 12 8.97 9.08 -3.87
CA GLN A 12 8.36 10.26 -3.24
C GLN A 12 7.93 9.95 -1.82
N GLU A 13 7.83 10.99 -1.00
CA GLU A 13 7.27 10.88 0.35
C GLU A 13 5.74 10.92 0.25
N GLY A 14 5.08 10.05 1.03
CA GLY A 14 3.62 9.98 1.05
C GLY A 14 3.00 11.14 1.82
N THR A 15 1.82 11.59 1.39
CA THR A 15 1.08 12.68 2.03
C THR A 15 -0.25 12.22 2.64
N THR A 16 -0.69 11.01 2.34
CA THR A 16 -1.94 10.43 2.86
C THR A 16 -1.66 9.35 3.92
N PHE A 17 -0.73 9.66 4.81
CA PHE A 17 -0.23 8.75 5.84
C PHE A 17 -0.07 9.47 7.17
N THR A 18 -0.12 8.71 8.26
CA THR A 18 -0.04 9.29 9.61
C THR A 18 1.38 9.66 10.04
N ASN A 19 2.38 9.06 9.38
CA ASN A 19 3.78 9.31 9.70
C ASN A 19 4.61 9.08 8.44
N LYS A 20 5.93 9.08 8.54
CA LYS A 20 6.80 9.00 7.38
C LYS A 20 6.59 7.71 6.59
N THR A 21 6.32 7.88 5.31
CA THR A 21 6.13 6.78 4.36
C THR A 21 6.81 7.15 3.05
N THR A 22 7.54 6.20 2.49
CA THR A 22 8.22 6.38 1.20
C THR A 22 7.57 5.48 0.17
N LEU A 23 7.16 6.07 -0.96
CA LEU A 23 6.61 5.33 -2.09
C LEU A 23 7.65 5.29 -3.20
N ASN A 24 7.89 4.09 -3.70
CA ASN A 24 8.68 3.89 -4.91
C ASN A 24 7.75 3.34 -5.99
N ARG A 25 7.35 4.20 -6.90
CA ARG A 25 6.44 3.84 -7.99
C ARG A 25 7.25 3.20 -9.10
N LEU A 26 7.38 1.88 -9.06
CA LEU A 26 8.21 1.11 -9.98
C LEU A 26 7.57 0.92 -11.34
N MET A 27 6.30 0.57 -11.37
CA MET A 27 5.61 0.34 -12.65
C MET A 27 4.26 1.04 -12.67
N PRO A 28 4.11 2.08 -13.50
CA PRO A 28 2.79 2.63 -13.76
C PRO A 28 1.98 1.67 -14.65
N ALA A 29 0.67 1.83 -14.67
CA ALA A 29 -0.18 1.07 -15.56
C ALA A 29 0.28 1.27 -17.02
N GLN A 30 0.42 0.17 -17.77
CA GLN A 30 0.89 0.21 -19.15
C GLN A 30 -0.25 0.41 -20.15
N ARG A 31 -1.49 0.36 -19.66
CA ARG A 31 -2.72 0.59 -20.42
C ARG A 31 -3.82 0.99 -19.46
N ASP A 32 -4.92 1.49 -19.99
CA ASP A 32 -6.08 1.84 -19.16
C ASP A 32 -6.57 0.60 -18.39
N GLY A 33 -6.76 0.75 -17.10
CA GLY A 33 -7.19 -0.34 -16.22
C GLY A 33 -6.15 -1.41 -15.96
N GLY A 34 -4.92 -1.23 -16.43
CA GLY A 34 -3.84 -2.19 -16.26
C GLY A 34 -3.25 -2.22 -14.86
N LEU A 35 -2.33 -3.14 -14.66
CA LEU A 35 -1.65 -3.31 -13.37
C LEU A 35 -0.63 -2.20 -13.13
N SER A 36 -0.55 -1.74 -11.89
CA SER A 36 0.55 -0.91 -11.42
C SER A 36 1.19 -1.56 -10.20
N LEU A 37 2.47 -1.27 -9.99
CA LEU A 37 3.24 -1.84 -8.89
C LEU A 37 4.07 -0.77 -8.21
N SER A 38 3.96 -0.70 -6.88
CA SER A 38 4.74 0.20 -6.06
C SER A 38 5.32 -0.54 -4.87
N LEU A 39 6.47 -0.07 -4.41
CA LEU A 39 7.09 -0.50 -3.16
C LEU A 39 6.83 0.60 -2.14
N VAL A 40 6.28 0.25 -0.99
CA VAL A 40 5.92 1.24 0.03
C VAL A 40 6.56 0.86 1.34
N THR A 41 7.29 1.81 1.93
CA THR A 41 7.95 1.63 3.22
C THR A 41 7.34 2.56 4.25
N PHE A 42 6.86 1.97 5.34
CA PHE A 42 6.22 2.67 6.46
C PHE A 42 7.20 2.68 7.63
N GLU A 43 7.44 3.85 8.19
CA GLU A 43 8.35 4.00 9.33
C GLU A 43 7.57 4.42 10.58
N ASP A 44 8.06 4.01 11.72
CA ASP A 44 7.58 4.47 13.03
C ASP A 44 6.06 4.39 13.20
N GLY A 45 5.52 3.21 12.91
CA GLY A 45 4.08 2.95 13.09
C GLY A 45 3.18 3.65 12.07
N ALA A 46 3.72 4.18 10.98
CA ALA A 46 2.93 4.90 9.98
C ALA A 46 1.82 4.04 9.40
N LEU A 47 0.67 4.64 9.18
CA LEU A 47 -0.50 4.02 8.55
C LEU A 47 -0.99 4.88 7.40
N THR A 48 -1.61 4.25 6.39
CA THR A 48 -2.35 5.00 5.39
C THR A 48 -3.58 5.64 6.03
N HIS A 49 -4.08 6.70 5.43
CA HIS A 49 -5.44 7.14 5.69
C HIS A 49 -6.43 6.10 5.14
N TRP A 50 -7.69 6.20 5.54
CA TRP A 50 -8.75 5.38 4.97
C TRP A 50 -8.84 5.62 3.46
N HIS A 51 -8.95 4.55 2.69
CA HIS A 51 -9.07 4.65 1.24
C HIS A 51 -9.74 3.40 0.65
N ALA A 52 -10.13 3.51 -0.61
CA ALA A 52 -10.69 2.42 -1.38
C ALA A 52 -10.15 2.48 -2.81
N HIS A 53 -10.09 1.34 -3.47
CA HIS A 53 -9.65 1.26 -4.87
C HIS A 53 -10.81 0.88 -5.78
N PRO A 54 -10.85 1.39 -7.02
CA PRO A 54 -11.88 0.96 -7.97
C PRO A 54 -11.68 -0.48 -8.42
N GLY A 55 -10.44 -0.97 -8.39
CA GLY A 55 -10.11 -2.35 -8.73
C GLY A 55 -9.67 -3.15 -7.51
N GLU A 56 -8.93 -4.20 -7.78
CA GLU A 56 -8.38 -5.07 -6.75
C GLU A 56 -7.01 -4.58 -6.29
N GLN A 57 -6.65 -4.91 -5.06
CA GLN A 57 -5.30 -4.67 -4.56
C GLN A 57 -4.75 -5.94 -3.92
N VAL A 58 -3.50 -6.24 -4.23
CA VAL A 58 -2.72 -7.27 -3.55
C VAL A 58 -1.53 -6.59 -2.90
N LEU A 59 -1.33 -6.88 -1.61
CA LEU A 59 -0.12 -6.48 -0.90
C LEU A 59 0.69 -7.73 -0.58
N TYR A 60 1.98 -7.67 -0.84
CA TYR A 60 2.93 -8.68 -0.42
C TYR A 60 3.88 -8.06 0.59
N ILE A 61 3.87 -8.57 1.81
CA ILE A 61 4.70 -8.03 2.88
C ILE A 61 6.13 -8.53 2.72
N LEU A 62 7.06 -7.63 2.46
CA LEU A 62 8.48 -7.96 2.24
C LEU A 62 9.27 -8.00 3.53
N GLU A 63 9.07 -7.02 4.40
CA GLU A 63 9.87 -6.85 5.61
C GLU A 63 9.00 -6.27 6.73
N GLY A 64 9.35 -6.62 7.96
CA GLY A 64 8.77 -6.02 9.14
C GLY A 64 7.42 -6.60 9.53
N GLU A 65 6.76 -5.88 10.40
CA GLU A 65 5.47 -6.24 10.96
C GLU A 65 4.47 -5.13 10.65
N GLY A 66 3.28 -5.52 10.23
CA GLY A 66 2.26 -4.59 9.83
C GLY A 66 0.89 -4.93 10.37
N ARG A 67 -0.06 -4.09 10.00
CA ARG A 67 -1.46 -4.26 10.35
C ARG A 67 -2.34 -3.69 9.25
N ILE A 68 -3.52 -4.27 9.11
CA ILE A 68 -4.55 -3.83 8.19
C ILE A 68 -5.88 -3.78 8.89
N GLY A 69 -6.72 -2.84 8.48
CA GLY A 69 -8.07 -2.74 9.02
C GLY A 69 -9.08 -2.37 7.95
N ASN A 70 -10.32 -2.82 8.12
CA ASN A 70 -11.41 -2.54 7.18
C ASN A 70 -12.71 -2.08 7.87
N GLY A 71 -12.61 -1.67 9.13
CA GLY A 71 -13.76 -1.22 9.91
C GLY A 71 -14.49 -2.33 10.66
N LYS A 72 -14.23 -3.60 10.32
CA LYS A 72 -14.78 -4.77 11.01
C LYS A 72 -13.72 -5.46 11.84
N GLU A 73 -12.49 -5.45 11.37
CA GLU A 73 -11.39 -6.14 12.01
C GLU A 73 -10.06 -5.44 11.74
N GLU A 74 -9.10 -5.67 12.59
CA GLU A 74 -7.73 -5.30 12.42
C GLU A 74 -6.90 -6.57 12.48
N ILE A 75 -6.09 -6.80 11.45
CA ILE A 75 -5.30 -8.04 11.33
C ILE A 75 -3.82 -7.68 11.33
N HIS A 76 -3.05 -8.39 12.14
CA HIS A 76 -1.60 -8.30 12.13
C HIS A 76 -1.04 -9.13 10.97
N VAL A 77 -0.05 -8.59 10.28
CA VAL A 77 0.63 -9.25 9.16
C VAL A 77 2.14 -9.18 9.32
N SER A 78 2.83 -10.15 8.75
CA SER A 78 4.29 -10.29 8.82
C SER A 78 4.86 -10.53 7.44
N ALA A 79 6.19 -10.42 7.31
CA ALA A 79 6.90 -10.71 6.07
C ALA A 79 6.49 -12.07 5.51
N GLY A 80 6.18 -12.10 4.22
CA GLY A 80 5.70 -13.28 3.49
C GLY A 80 4.19 -13.40 3.39
N ASP A 81 3.44 -12.61 4.15
CA ASP A 81 1.97 -12.63 4.07
C ASP A 81 1.47 -11.89 2.85
N VAL A 82 0.34 -12.34 2.34
CA VAL A 82 -0.37 -11.70 1.22
C VAL A 82 -1.70 -11.18 1.71
N VAL A 83 -2.00 -9.94 1.35
CA VAL A 83 -3.28 -9.30 1.67
C VAL A 83 -4.04 -9.05 0.38
N TYR A 84 -5.29 -9.43 0.35
CA TYR A 84 -6.19 -9.13 -0.78
C TYR A 84 -7.27 -8.16 -0.33
N THR A 85 -7.45 -7.09 -1.11
CA THR A 85 -8.50 -6.11 -0.89
C THR A 85 -9.40 -6.07 -2.12
N ALA A 86 -10.70 -6.21 -1.89
CA ALA A 86 -11.70 -6.24 -2.96
C ALA A 86 -11.98 -4.83 -3.51
N PRO A 87 -12.51 -4.73 -4.76
CA PRO A 87 -12.92 -3.43 -5.29
C PRO A 87 -13.91 -2.72 -4.37
N GLY A 88 -13.67 -1.44 -4.11
CA GLY A 88 -14.54 -0.62 -3.28
C GLY A 88 -14.45 -0.84 -1.79
N GLU A 89 -13.63 -1.77 -1.35
CA GLU A 89 -13.49 -2.04 0.09
C GLU A 89 -12.68 -0.95 0.76
N LYS A 90 -13.30 -0.25 1.71
CA LYS A 90 -12.62 0.77 2.52
C LYS A 90 -11.68 0.12 3.52
N HIS A 91 -10.45 0.54 3.51
CA HIS A 91 -9.42 -0.06 4.35
C HIS A 91 -8.27 0.92 4.62
N TRP A 92 -7.38 0.47 5.48
CA TRP A 92 -6.10 1.10 5.74
C TRP A 92 -5.06 0.02 6.01
N HIS A 93 -3.79 0.34 5.83
CA HIS A 93 -2.69 -0.57 6.12
C HIS A 93 -1.44 0.21 6.51
N GLY A 94 -0.50 -0.48 7.14
CA GLY A 94 0.76 0.12 7.54
C GLY A 94 1.54 -0.71 8.52
N ALA A 95 2.47 -0.05 9.22
CA ALA A 95 3.37 -0.69 10.15
C ALA A 95 2.69 -0.99 11.49
N ALA A 96 3.21 -2.00 12.18
CA ALA A 96 2.84 -2.24 13.56
C ALA A 96 3.25 -1.06 14.44
N PRO A 97 2.59 -0.84 15.61
CA PRO A 97 2.94 0.28 16.47
C PRO A 97 4.42 0.32 16.82
N GLY A 98 5.06 1.47 16.58
CA GLY A 98 6.47 1.69 16.87
C GLY A 98 7.45 0.97 15.94
N GLY A 99 6.95 0.22 14.96
CA GLY A 99 7.77 -0.56 14.04
C GLY A 99 7.77 0.00 12.63
N SER A 100 8.40 -0.75 11.73
CA SER A 100 8.44 -0.44 10.31
C SER A 100 8.00 -1.63 9.48
N MET A 101 7.52 -1.37 8.27
CA MET A 101 7.05 -2.41 7.37
C MET A 101 7.22 -1.95 5.93
N THR A 102 7.60 -2.89 5.07
CA THR A 102 7.69 -2.64 3.63
C THR A 102 6.81 -3.66 2.91
N HIS A 103 5.98 -3.19 1.99
CA HIS A 103 5.19 -4.08 1.14
C HIS A 103 5.27 -3.69 -0.32
N ILE A 104 4.99 -4.66 -1.19
CA ILE A 104 4.68 -4.43 -2.59
C ILE A 104 3.17 -4.23 -2.68
N SER A 105 2.75 -3.20 -3.41
CA SER A 105 1.34 -2.95 -3.72
C SER A 105 1.11 -3.16 -5.21
N ILE A 106 0.18 -4.04 -5.55
CA ILE A 106 -0.25 -4.28 -6.93
C ILE A 106 -1.72 -3.94 -7.04
N THR A 107 -2.05 -2.99 -7.92
CA THR A 107 -3.42 -2.53 -8.13
C THR A 107 -3.74 -2.48 -9.61
N ASN A 108 -5.04 -2.46 -9.93
CA ASN A 108 -5.52 -2.27 -11.29
C ASN A 108 -6.68 -1.27 -11.30
N ILE A 109 -7.15 -0.92 -12.51
CA ILE A 109 -8.37 -0.12 -12.77
C ILE A 109 -8.32 1.31 -12.19
N GLY A 110 -7.14 1.85 -11.93
CA GLY A 110 -7.01 3.27 -11.60
C GLY A 110 -6.64 3.57 -10.15
N SER A 111 -6.67 4.86 -9.84
CA SER A 111 -6.15 5.38 -8.58
C SER A 111 -7.15 5.22 -7.43
N PRO A 112 -6.64 5.13 -6.19
CA PRO A 112 -7.52 5.04 -5.03
C PRO A 112 -8.25 6.37 -4.76
N THR A 113 -9.36 6.25 -4.02
CA THR A 113 -10.06 7.38 -3.43
C THR A 113 -9.62 7.49 -1.98
N TRP A 114 -8.99 8.59 -1.64
CA TRP A 114 -8.45 8.85 -0.32
C TRP A 114 -9.41 9.64 0.55
N SER A 115 -9.49 9.27 1.83
CA SER A 115 -10.11 10.07 2.88
C SER A 115 -9.05 10.95 3.56
N ASP A 116 -9.47 12.03 4.19
CA ASP A 116 -8.59 12.83 5.04
C ASP A 116 -8.43 12.23 6.45
N GLU A 117 -9.15 11.16 6.73
CA GLU A 117 -9.17 10.56 8.06
C GLU A 117 -8.14 9.45 8.20
N ALA A 118 -7.39 9.54 9.31
CA ALA A 118 -6.49 8.48 9.75
C ALA A 118 -7.26 7.44 10.57
N PRO A 119 -6.80 6.18 10.60
CA PRO A 119 -7.33 5.18 11.53
C PRO A 119 -7.12 5.63 12.98
N GLU A 120 -8.09 5.33 13.81
CA GLU A 120 -7.99 5.61 15.26
C GLU A 120 -7.20 4.52 15.99
#